data_ff04a4e7f871c381ae7b109bba3a1ea4
#
_entry.id   ff04a4e7f871c381ae7b109bba3a1ea4
#
_cell.length_a   1.000
_cell.length_b   1.000
_cell.length_c   1.000
_cell.angle_alpha   90.00
_cell.angle_beta   90.00
_cell.angle_gamma   90.00
#
_symmetry.space_group_name_H-M   'P 1'
#
loop_
_entity.id
_entity.type
_entity.pdbx_description
1 polymer ?
#
loop_
_entity_poly.entity_id
_entity_poly.type
_entity_poly.pdbx_seq_one_letter_code
_entity_poly.pdbx_strand_id
1 'polypeptide(L)'
;MEQNIFKAVYKVNHAGGSGSCFYLKNYDLFVTNYHVVEGFREVALQDDNKNRFHARVVLVNPVRDIALLKADGDFSALPEIALSALDEVTIGQKINVAGYPFGMPFTVTEGTVSSPRQLLNDSYYIQTDAAVNPGNSGGPMFNDNSELVAITVSKLNNADNMGFGIPVSSLRELLDQIADLDTSVFNVQCNSCDEFISEEEEYCPSCGDKLPENVFQERSLTDLAVFCEEAIEAMGINPVLARVGYESCVFH
;
A
#
# COMPACT_ATOMS: atom_id res chain seq x y z
N MET A 1 -14.56 -1.87 -18.43
CA MET A 1 -13.95 -2.47 -17.22
C MET A 1 -14.98 -3.32 -16.49
N GLU A 2 -14.62 -4.52 -16.07
CA GLU A 2 -15.53 -5.38 -15.30
C GLU A 2 -15.70 -4.85 -13.88
N GLN A 3 -16.90 -4.40 -13.52
CA GLN A 3 -17.18 -3.88 -12.17
C GLN A 3 -16.86 -4.87 -11.04
N ASN A 4 -16.78 -6.17 -11.36
CA ASN A 4 -16.50 -7.22 -10.39
C ASN A 4 -15.06 -7.16 -9.82
N ILE A 5 -14.08 -6.64 -10.60
CA ILE A 5 -12.67 -6.58 -10.19
C ILE A 5 -12.46 -5.75 -8.92
N PHE A 6 -13.29 -4.75 -8.70
CA PHE A 6 -13.21 -3.87 -7.53
C PHE A 6 -13.52 -4.56 -6.20
N LYS A 7 -14.18 -5.74 -6.23
CA LYS A 7 -14.40 -6.53 -5.01
C LYS A 7 -13.11 -7.05 -4.39
N ALA A 8 -12.01 -7.06 -5.16
CA ALA A 8 -10.69 -7.41 -4.65
C ALA A 8 -9.95 -6.23 -3.99
N VAL A 9 -10.55 -5.02 -3.95
CA VAL A 9 -9.94 -3.82 -3.36
C VAL A 9 -10.49 -3.60 -1.97
N TYR A 10 -9.59 -3.46 -0.99
CA TYR A 10 -9.93 -3.34 0.43
C TYR A 10 -9.29 -2.08 1.01
N LYS A 11 -9.88 -1.58 2.09
CA LYS A 11 -9.31 -0.54 2.92
C LYS A 11 -8.36 -1.17 3.94
N VAL A 12 -7.17 -0.62 4.08
CA VAL A 12 -6.25 -0.92 5.19
C VAL A 12 -6.51 0.08 6.31
N ASN A 13 -6.68 -0.40 7.54
CA ASN A 13 -6.86 0.43 8.72
C ASN A 13 -5.87 0.01 9.81
N HIS A 14 -5.25 0.99 10.45
CA HIS A 14 -4.39 0.84 11.62
C HIS A 14 -4.47 2.10 12.50
N ALA A 15 -3.84 2.10 13.67
CA ALA A 15 -3.93 3.20 14.62
C ALA A 15 -3.39 4.55 14.10
N GLY A 16 -2.45 4.53 13.14
CA GLY A 16 -1.86 5.74 12.54
C GLY A 16 -2.60 6.27 11.30
N GLY A 17 -3.66 5.60 10.81
CA GLY A 17 -4.38 6.04 9.62
C GLY A 17 -4.99 4.94 8.79
N SER A 18 -5.14 5.21 7.50
CA SER A 18 -5.69 4.24 6.55
C SER A 18 -5.10 4.39 5.15
N GLY A 19 -5.12 3.30 4.39
CA GLY A 19 -4.78 3.22 2.99
C GLY A 19 -5.67 2.25 2.24
N SER A 20 -5.21 1.81 1.08
CA SER A 20 -5.87 0.82 0.25
C SER A 20 -4.96 -0.39 0.04
N CYS A 21 -5.53 -1.51 -0.30
CA CYS A 21 -4.83 -2.71 -0.76
C CYS A 21 -5.69 -3.46 -1.76
N PHE A 22 -5.12 -4.46 -2.42
CA PHE A 22 -5.86 -5.34 -3.30
C PHE A 22 -5.36 -6.78 -3.20
N TYR A 23 -6.26 -7.71 -3.44
CA TYR A 23 -6.00 -9.14 -3.32
C TYR A 23 -5.46 -9.74 -4.61
N LEU A 24 -4.38 -10.50 -4.52
CA LEU A 24 -3.82 -11.34 -5.59
C LEU A 24 -4.12 -12.81 -5.30
N LYS A 25 -5.13 -13.32 -5.99
CA LYS A 25 -5.68 -14.67 -5.76
C LYS A 25 -4.66 -15.78 -5.91
N ASN A 26 -3.79 -15.69 -6.92
CA ASN A 26 -2.78 -16.72 -7.22
C ASN A 26 -1.71 -16.85 -6.12
N TYR A 27 -1.55 -15.82 -5.29
CA TYR A 27 -0.58 -15.78 -4.19
C TYR A 27 -1.25 -15.88 -2.82
N ASP A 28 -2.59 -15.72 -2.77
CA ASP A 28 -3.36 -15.63 -1.53
C ASP A 28 -2.82 -14.55 -0.57
N LEU A 29 -2.46 -13.40 -1.16
CA LEU A 29 -1.88 -12.24 -0.48
C LEU A 29 -2.57 -10.95 -0.92
N PHE A 30 -2.60 -9.98 -0.02
CA PHE A 30 -2.94 -8.59 -0.35
C PHE A 30 -1.68 -7.78 -0.56
N VAL A 31 -1.74 -6.85 -1.51
CA VAL A 31 -0.67 -5.90 -1.85
C VAL A 31 -1.07 -4.52 -1.40
N THR A 32 -0.14 -3.80 -0.77
CA THR A 32 -0.26 -2.37 -0.42
C THR A 32 1.10 -1.69 -0.53
N ASN A 33 1.18 -0.38 -0.23
CA ASN A 33 2.48 0.27 -0.07
C ASN A 33 3.10 -0.02 1.30
N TYR A 34 4.45 -0.02 1.36
CA TYR A 34 5.16 -0.11 2.63
C TYR A 34 4.81 1.05 3.56
N HIS A 35 4.80 2.30 3.07
CA HIS A 35 4.50 3.48 3.89
C HIS A 35 3.09 3.45 4.50
N VAL A 36 2.15 2.67 3.95
CA VAL A 36 0.81 2.46 4.52
C VAL A 36 0.89 1.62 5.79
N VAL A 37 1.80 0.67 5.87
CA VAL A 37 1.92 -0.28 6.98
C VAL A 37 3.20 -0.12 7.81
N GLU A 38 3.96 0.96 7.55
CA GLU A 38 5.24 1.23 8.22
C GLU A 38 5.08 1.32 9.74
N GLY A 39 5.80 0.44 10.45
CA GLY A 39 5.74 0.33 11.91
C GLY A 39 4.54 -0.47 12.44
N PHE A 40 3.80 -1.17 11.58
CA PHE A 40 2.72 -2.07 11.98
C PHE A 40 2.99 -3.49 11.51
N ARG A 41 2.77 -4.48 12.38
CA ARG A 41 2.82 -5.92 12.06
C ARG A 41 1.44 -6.47 11.75
N GLU A 42 0.42 -5.84 12.29
CA GLU A 42 -0.96 -6.24 12.17
C GLU A 42 -1.82 -5.04 11.75
N VAL A 43 -2.74 -5.28 10.84
CA VAL A 43 -3.68 -4.27 10.34
C VAL A 43 -5.07 -4.88 10.17
N ALA A 44 -6.08 -4.05 10.09
CA ALA A 44 -7.44 -4.49 9.76
C ALA A 44 -7.75 -4.17 8.29
N LEU A 45 -8.12 -5.18 7.50
CA LEU A 45 -8.66 -4.99 6.17
C LEU A 45 -10.17 -4.83 6.25
N GLN A 46 -10.74 -3.97 5.41
CA GLN A 46 -12.18 -3.75 5.36
C GLN A 46 -12.66 -3.75 3.91
N ASP A 47 -13.67 -4.55 3.62
CA ASP A 47 -14.35 -4.55 2.32
C ASP A 47 -15.37 -3.40 2.20
N ASP A 48 -15.99 -3.24 1.03
CA ASP A 48 -17.01 -2.22 0.77
C ASP A 48 -18.31 -2.47 1.59
N ASN A 49 -18.56 -3.72 2.03
CA ASN A 49 -19.68 -4.07 2.92
C ASN A 49 -19.35 -3.82 4.40
N LYS A 50 -18.17 -3.25 4.71
CA LYS A 50 -17.67 -2.98 6.07
C LYS A 50 -17.35 -4.24 6.89
N ASN A 51 -17.22 -5.42 6.26
CA ASN A 51 -16.68 -6.59 6.93
C ASN A 51 -15.20 -6.33 7.20
N ARG A 52 -14.71 -6.73 8.39
CA ARG A 52 -13.33 -6.54 8.82
C ARG A 52 -12.62 -7.87 8.93
N PHE A 53 -11.39 -7.89 8.49
CA PHE A 53 -10.51 -9.05 8.50
C PHE A 53 -9.19 -8.64 9.14
N HIS A 54 -8.69 -9.47 10.05
CA HIS A 54 -7.34 -9.30 10.58
C HIS A 54 -6.33 -9.69 9.51
N ALA A 55 -5.24 -8.94 9.40
CA ALA A 55 -4.17 -9.24 8.46
C ALA A 55 -2.80 -8.93 9.09
N ARG A 56 -1.83 -9.82 8.80
CA ARG A 56 -0.44 -9.65 9.19
C ARG A 56 0.37 -9.12 8.01
N VAL A 57 1.31 -8.22 8.29
CA VAL A 57 2.33 -7.80 7.34
C VAL A 57 3.35 -8.91 7.27
N VAL A 58 3.49 -9.57 6.12
CA VAL A 58 4.37 -10.74 5.96
C VAL A 58 5.65 -10.43 5.21
N LEU A 59 5.63 -9.40 4.35
CA LEU A 59 6.80 -8.93 3.63
C LEU A 59 6.73 -7.43 3.39
N VAL A 60 7.87 -6.74 3.54
CA VAL A 60 8.03 -5.35 3.13
C VAL A 60 9.28 -5.18 2.26
N ASN A 61 9.17 -4.35 1.24
CA ASN A 61 10.30 -3.78 0.52
C ASN A 61 10.22 -2.25 0.63
N PRO A 62 10.95 -1.63 1.56
CA PRO A 62 10.88 -0.18 1.82
C PRO A 62 11.35 0.68 0.64
N VAL A 63 12.31 0.20 -0.14
CA VAL A 63 12.87 0.96 -1.27
C VAL A 63 11.91 0.99 -2.45
N ARG A 64 11.26 -0.15 -2.75
CA ARG A 64 10.21 -0.22 -3.78
C ARG A 64 8.85 0.29 -3.28
N ASP A 65 8.74 0.59 -1.98
CA ASP A 65 7.50 0.98 -1.30
C ASP A 65 6.35 -0.03 -1.50
N ILE A 66 6.64 -1.32 -1.39
CA ILE A 66 5.68 -2.42 -1.53
C ILE A 66 5.62 -3.23 -0.24
N ALA A 67 4.42 -3.64 0.16
CA ALA A 67 4.19 -4.57 1.25
C ALA A 67 3.17 -5.65 0.86
N LEU A 68 3.38 -6.87 1.40
CA LEU A 68 2.47 -8.00 1.25
C LEU A 68 1.83 -8.32 2.60
N LEU A 69 0.51 -8.57 2.56
CA LEU A 69 -0.28 -8.87 3.74
C LEU A 69 -0.94 -10.24 3.61
N LYS A 70 -0.97 -11.02 4.68
CA LYS A 70 -1.74 -12.24 4.79
C LYS A 70 -2.94 -12.02 5.70
N ALA A 71 -4.14 -12.09 5.16
CA ALA A 71 -5.35 -11.89 5.92
C ALA A 71 -5.96 -13.23 6.37
N ASP A 72 -6.66 -13.18 7.50
CA ASP A 72 -7.43 -14.30 8.02
C ASP A 72 -8.80 -14.33 7.32
N GLY A 73 -9.12 -15.42 6.64
CA GLY A 73 -10.40 -15.58 5.93
C GLY A 73 -10.28 -16.38 4.64
N ASP A 74 -11.42 -16.64 4.02
CA ASP A 74 -11.51 -17.25 2.70
C ASP A 74 -11.81 -16.18 1.64
N PHE A 75 -10.83 -15.89 0.81
CA PHE A 75 -10.91 -14.93 -0.29
C PHE A 75 -10.99 -15.60 -1.67
N SER A 76 -11.16 -16.92 -1.72
CA SER A 76 -11.19 -17.70 -2.97
C SER A 76 -12.28 -17.28 -3.95
N ALA A 77 -13.39 -16.71 -3.45
CA ALA A 77 -14.48 -16.19 -4.26
C ALA A 77 -14.21 -14.81 -4.90
N LEU A 78 -13.12 -14.13 -4.49
CA LEU A 78 -12.76 -12.83 -5.09
C LEU A 78 -12.26 -13.02 -6.53
N PRO A 79 -12.46 -12.00 -7.38
CA PRO A 79 -11.94 -12.02 -8.74
C PRO A 79 -10.41 -12.04 -8.73
N GLU A 80 -9.83 -12.64 -9.75
CA GLU A 80 -8.40 -12.57 -10.01
C GLU A 80 -8.08 -11.22 -10.65
N ILE A 81 -7.01 -10.57 -10.17
CA ILE A 81 -6.43 -9.38 -10.77
C ILE A 81 -5.30 -9.82 -11.70
N ALA A 82 -5.51 -9.70 -13.00
CA ALA A 82 -4.48 -9.93 -13.99
C ALA A 82 -3.44 -8.81 -13.96
N LEU A 83 -2.15 -9.16 -14.01
CA LEU A 83 -1.06 -8.20 -14.14
C LEU A 83 -0.86 -7.87 -15.63
N SER A 84 -0.85 -6.58 -16.01
CA SER A 84 -0.62 -6.19 -17.40
C SER A 84 0.78 -6.61 -17.87
N ALA A 85 0.97 -6.82 -19.18
CA ALA A 85 2.28 -7.07 -19.73
C ALA A 85 3.20 -5.85 -19.57
N LEU A 86 4.52 -6.10 -19.42
CA LEU A 86 5.51 -5.13 -18.94
C LEU A 86 5.65 -3.85 -19.80
N ASP A 87 5.35 -3.90 -21.09
CA ASP A 87 5.68 -2.84 -22.05
C ASP A 87 4.44 -2.15 -22.64
N GLU A 88 3.25 -2.32 -22.04
CA GLU A 88 1.99 -1.89 -22.66
C GLU A 88 1.47 -0.53 -22.18
N VAL A 89 2.13 0.12 -21.20
CA VAL A 89 1.67 1.42 -20.70
C VAL A 89 2.17 2.54 -21.61
N THR A 90 1.25 3.25 -22.26
CA THR A 90 1.56 4.34 -23.20
C THR A 90 0.93 5.66 -22.77
N ILE A 91 1.53 6.79 -23.20
CA ILE A 91 0.98 8.12 -22.95
C ILE A 91 -0.44 8.23 -23.54
N GLY A 92 -1.36 8.79 -22.77
CA GLY A 92 -2.77 8.95 -23.15
C GLY A 92 -3.62 7.70 -22.94
N GLN A 93 -3.03 6.56 -22.52
CA GLN A 93 -3.79 5.38 -22.13
C GLN A 93 -4.67 5.67 -20.93
N LYS A 94 -5.93 5.23 -20.97
CA LYS A 94 -6.85 5.37 -19.84
C LYS A 94 -6.41 4.56 -18.65
N ILE A 95 -6.56 5.16 -17.47
CA ILE A 95 -6.27 4.55 -16.16
C ILE A 95 -7.42 4.79 -15.20
N ASN A 96 -7.73 3.79 -14.42
CA ASN A 96 -8.69 3.83 -13.32
C ASN A 96 -7.97 3.56 -12.01
N VAL A 97 -8.02 4.51 -11.09
CA VAL A 97 -7.46 4.41 -9.73
C VAL A 97 -8.57 4.03 -8.79
N ALA A 98 -8.43 2.90 -8.09
CA ALA A 98 -9.42 2.40 -7.15
C ALA A 98 -8.88 2.41 -5.72
N GLY A 99 -9.70 2.86 -4.75
CA GLY A 99 -9.27 2.90 -3.35
C GLY A 99 -10.24 3.60 -2.42
N TYR A 100 -9.72 4.01 -1.26
CA TYR A 100 -10.50 4.60 -0.16
C TYR A 100 -9.92 5.98 0.24
N PRO A 101 -10.08 7.02 -0.64
CA PRO A 101 -9.50 8.34 -0.40
C PRO A 101 -10.01 8.94 0.91
N PHE A 102 -9.10 9.48 1.73
CA PHE A 102 -9.40 10.09 3.04
C PHE A 102 -10.19 9.18 3.98
N GLY A 103 -10.08 7.85 3.83
CA GLY A 103 -10.87 6.90 4.59
C GLY A 103 -12.37 6.89 4.26
N MET A 104 -12.80 7.63 3.23
CA MET A 104 -14.17 7.64 2.69
C MET A 104 -14.55 6.28 2.10
N PRO A 105 -15.82 6.07 1.69
CA PRO A 105 -16.26 4.88 0.97
C PRO A 105 -15.44 4.63 -0.30
N PHE A 106 -15.45 3.39 -0.78
CA PHE A 106 -14.79 2.97 -2.01
C PHE A 106 -15.06 3.93 -3.16
N THR A 107 -14.01 4.32 -3.88
CA THR A 107 -14.07 5.31 -4.95
C THR A 107 -13.17 4.85 -6.11
N VAL A 108 -13.62 5.11 -7.33
CA VAL A 108 -12.83 4.95 -8.54
C VAL A 108 -12.72 6.32 -9.23
N THR A 109 -11.50 6.72 -9.56
CA THR A 109 -11.24 7.92 -10.38
C THR A 109 -10.63 7.52 -11.71
N GLU A 110 -11.04 8.16 -12.80
CA GLU A 110 -10.54 7.94 -14.15
C GLU A 110 -9.60 9.08 -14.56
N GLY A 111 -8.56 8.74 -15.30
CA GLY A 111 -7.64 9.67 -15.93
C GLY A 111 -6.85 8.97 -17.02
N THR A 112 -5.72 9.57 -17.40
CA THR A 112 -4.82 9.04 -18.41
C THR A 112 -3.38 8.96 -17.92
N VAL A 113 -2.57 8.13 -18.57
CA VAL A 113 -1.11 8.11 -18.37
C VAL A 113 -0.51 9.39 -18.93
N SER A 114 0.05 10.22 -18.06
CA SER A 114 0.79 11.43 -18.45
C SER A 114 2.24 11.10 -18.82
N SER A 115 2.85 10.15 -18.10
CA SER A 115 4.18 9.61 -18.39
C SER A 115 4.25 8.13 -17.97
N PRO A 116 4.63 7.20 -18.84
CA PRO A 116 4.77 5.80 -18.48
C PRO A 116 6.02 5.52 -17.63
N ARG A 117 6.97 6.46 -17.59
CA ARG A 117 8.26 6.29 -16.91
C ARG A 117 8.80 7.62 -16.40
N GLN A 118 8.27 8.08 -15.28
CA GLN A 118 8.73 9.29 -14.59
C GLN A 118 9.77 8.94 -13.54
N LEU A 119 10.98 9.48 -13.63
CA LEU A 119 12.03 9.29 -12.62
C LEU A 119 11.83 10.27 -11.45
N LEU A 120 11.69 9.74 -10.24
CA LEU A 120 11.60 10.50 -8.99
C LEU A 120 12.35 9.74 -7.90
N ASN A 121 13.27 10.42 -7.19
CA ASN A 121 14.04 9.83 -6.09
C ASN A 121 14.66 8.46 -6.45
N ASP A 122 15.34 8.40 -7.62
CA ASP A 122 16.00 7.22 -8.17
C ASP A 122 15.09 6.02 -8.49
N SER A 123 13.75 6.21 -8.45
CA SER A 123 12.77 5.20 -8.81
C SER A 123 11.88 5.67 -9.97
N TYR A 124 11.43 4.72 -10.78
CA TYR A 124 10.52 5.00 -11.89
C TYR A 124 9.07 4.80 -11.47
N TYR A 125 8.22 5.75 -11.84
CA TYR A 125 6.78 5.74 -11.59
C TYR A 125 6.01 5.94 -12.89
N ILE A 126 4.80 5.39 -12.95
CA ILE A 126 3.79 5.81 -13.92
C ILE A 126 3.15 7.08 -13.37
N GLN A 127 3.14 8.15 -14.17
CA GLN A 127 2.44 9.39 -13.84
C GLN A 127 1.07 9.42 -14.53
N THR A 128 0.05 9.87 -13.81
CA THR A 128 -1.33 10.01 -14.31
C THR A 128 -1.94 11.34 -13.87
N ASP A 129 -2.93 11.83 -14.63
CA ASP A 129 -3.80 12.96 -14.26
C ASP A 129 -5.07 12.51 -13.52
N ALA A 130 -5.26 11.19 -13.32
CA ALA A 130 -6.32 10.68 -12.45
C ALA A 130 -6.15 11.25 -11.03
N ALA A 131 -7.28 11.60 -10.39
CA ALA A 131 -7.24 12.12 -9.04
C ALA A 131 -6.74 11.05 -8.05
N VAL A 132 -5.56 11.29 -7.46
CA VAL A 132 -4.94 10.48 -6.41
C VAL A 132 -4.90 11.30 -5.13
N ASN A 133 -5.47 10.77 -4.04
CA ASN A 133 -5.56 11.44 -2.75
C ASN A 133 -5.02 10.54 -1.63
N PRO A 134 -4.65 11.10 -0.46
CA PRO A 134 -4.35 10.32 0.74
C PRO A 134 -5.42 9.26 1.01
N GLY A 135 -5.01 8.01 1.24
CA GLY A 135 -5.89 6.86 1.36
C GLY A 135 -6.02 6.02 0.08
N ASN A 136 -5.72 6.54 -1.12
CA ASN A 136 -5.60 5.74 -2.33
C ASN A 136 -4.27 4.97 -2.38
N SER A 137 -3.25 5.35 -1.59
CA SER A 137 -1.98 4.63 -1.48
C SER A 137 -2.20 3.14 -1.23
N GLY A 138 -1.50 2.30 -1.99
CA GLY A 138 -1.60 0.85 -1.97
C GLY A 138 -2.75 0.29 -2.79
N GLY A 139 -3.65 1.13 -3.30
CA GLY A 139 -4.73 0.72 -4.20
C GLY A 139 -4.23 0.45 -5.62
N PRO A 140 -4.97 -0.31 -6.42
CA PRO A 140 -4.59 -0.64 -7.79
C PRO A 140 -4.89 0.49 -8.78
N MET A 141 -4.03 0.62 -9.80
CA MET A 141 -4.31 1.32 -11.04
C MET A 141 -4.57 0.29 -12.13
N PHE A 142 -5.73 0.37 -12.77
CA PHE A 142 -6.15 -0.53 -13.84
C PHE A 142 -6.18 0.16 -15.20
N ASN A 143 -5.86 -0.59 -16.26
CA ASN A 143 -6.14 -0.18 -17.64
C ASN A 143 -7.61 -0.50 -18.02
N ASP A 144 -8.00 -0.18 -19.27
CA ASP A 144 -9.35 -0.45 -19.78
C ASP A 144 -9.68 -1.95 -19.87
N ASN A 145 -8.67 -2.82 -19.91
CA ASN A 145 -8.82 -4.29 -19.89
C ASN A 145 -9.02 -4.86 -18.49
N SER A 146 -9.09 -4.01 -17.44
CA SER A 146 -9.13 -4.40 -16.04
C SER A 146 -7.85 -5.11 -15.56
N GLU A 147 -6.72 -4.86 -16.20
CA GLU A 147 -5.41 -5.38 -15.80
C GLU A 147 -4.70 -4.36 -14.92
N LEU A 148 -3.99 -4.84 -13.89
CA LEU A 148 -3.18 -4.02 -13.00
C LEU A 148 -1.97 -3.47 -13.76
N VAL A 149 -1.82 -2.14 -13.79
CA VAL A 149 -0.66 -1.45 -14.40
C VAL A 149 0.28 -0.86 -13.35
N ALA A 150 -0.25 -0.49 -12.17
CA ALA A 150 0.55 0.08 -11.10
C ALA A 150 -0.12 -0.04 -9.72
N ILE A 151 0.66 0.16 -8.66
CA ILE A 151 0.21 0.38 -7.28
C ILE A 151 0.21 1.89 -7.02
N THR A 152 -0.92 2.45 -6.62
CA THR A 152 -1.08 3.91 -6.39
C THR A 152 -0.20 4.40 -5.24
N VAL A 153 0.46 5.55 -5.44
CA VAL A 153 1.23 6.26 -4.41
C VAL A 153 0.71 7.69 -4.27
N SER A 154 0.11 8.03 -3.14
CA SER A 154 -0.40 9.39 -2.87
C SER A 154 0.63 10.29 -2.18
N LYS A 155 1.68 9.73 -1.57
CA LYS A 155 2.70 10.47 -0.80
C LYS A 155 3.53 11.45 -1.64
N LEU A 156 3.57 11.25 -2.98
CA LEU A 156 4.37 12.09 -3.89
C LEU A 156 3.60 13.34 -4.38
N ASN A 157 2.36 13.52 -3.97
CA ASN A 157 1.49 14.56 -4.49
C ASN A 157 1.68 15.90 -3.76
N ASN A 158 2.55 16.75 -4.30
CA ASN A 158 2.65 18.16 -3.90
C ASN A 158 2.14 19.10 -5.03
N ALA A 159 1.47 18.58 -6.06
CA ALA A 159 0.96 19.32 -7.20
C ALA A 159 -0.42 18.81 -7.61
N ASP A 160 -1.30 19.71 -8.02
CA ASP A 160 -2.62 19.37 -8.55
C ASP A 160 -2.49 18.55 -9.84
N ASN A 161 -3.33 17.52 -9.99
CA ASN A 161 -3.42 16.66 -11.17
C ASN A 161 -2.13 15.88 -11.51
N MET A 162 -1.35 15.52 -10.48
CA MET A 162 -0.17 14.65 -10.61
C MET A 162 -0.30 13.46 -9.68
N GLY A 163 -0.83 12.36 -10.18
CA GLY A 163 -0.86 11.07 -9.49
C GLY A 163 0.32 10.20 -9.92
N PHE A 164 0.78 9.33 -9.04
CA PHE A 164 1.88 8.41 -9.29
C PHE A 164 1.52 6.98 -8.93
N GLY A 165 2.11 6.01 -9.64
CA GLY A 165 1.99 4.61 -9.33
C GLY A 165 3.30 3.87 -9.52
N ILE A 166 3.58 2.92 -8.62
CA ILE A 166 4.69 1.98 -8.76
C ILE A 166 4.33 1.02 -9.89
N PRO A 167 5.15 0.91 -10.95
CA PRO A 167 4.83 0.05 -12.08
C PRO A 167 4.62 -1.41 -11.66
N VAL A 168 3.72 -2.12 -12.33
CA VAL A 168 3.46 -3.54 -12.08
C VAL A 168 4.70 -4.42 -12.26
N SER A 169 5.69 -3.97 -13.04
CA SER A 169 6.99 -4.64 -13.18
C SER A 169 7.69 -4.83 -11.84
N SER A 170 7.70 -3.78 -10.98
CA SER A 170 8.31 -3.86 -9.65
C SER A 170 7.59 -4.85 -8.73
N LEU A 171 6.26 -4.93 -8.84
CA LEU A 171 5.49 -5.95 -8.13
C LEU A 171 5.78 -7.36 -8.68
N ARG A 172 5.86 -7.54 -10.00
CA ARG A 172 6.15 -8.82 -10.64
C ARG A 172 7.51 -9.36 -10.21
N GLU A 173 8.55 -8.51 -10.24
CA GLU A 173 9.89 -8.88 -9.76
C GLU A 173 9.88 -9.38 -8.31
N LEU A 174 9.09 -8.76 -7.44
CA LEU A 174 8.89 -9.21 -6.06
C LEU A 174 8.18 -10.57 -6.03
N LEU A 175 7.06 -10.70 -6.77
CA LEU A 175 6.23 -11.91 -6.78
C LEU A 175 6.97 -13.13 -7.36
N ASP A 176 7.89 -12.94 -8.30
CA ASP A 176 8.70 -14.02 -8.87
C ASP A 176 9.66 -14.64 -7.84
N GLN A 177 9.91 -13.96 -6.72
CA GLN A 177 10.86 -14.38 -5.69
C GLN A 177 10.20 -14.98 -4.45
N ILE A 178 8.87 -14.78 -4.26
CA ILE A 178 8.19 -15.18 -3.01
C ILE A 178 7.77 -16.66 -2.95
N ALA A 179 8.18 -17.51 -3.90
CA ALA A 179 7.78 -18.92 -3.92
C ALA A 179 8.12 -19.66 -2.60
N ASP A 180 9.24 -19.30 -1.97
CA ASP A 180 9.73 -19.87 -0.72
C ASP A 180 9.54 -18.94 0.49
N LEU A 181 8.73 -17.89 0.36
CA LEU A 181 8.48 -16.94 1.43
C LEU A 181 7.73 -17.59 2.60
N ASP A 182 8.33 -17.54 3.79
CA ASP A 182 7.62 -17.91 5.02
C ASP A 182 6.66 -16.79 5.43
N THR A 183 5.39 -16.97 5.11
CA THR A 183 4.33 -16.01 5.49
C THR A 183 3.89 -16.12 6.95
N SER A 184 4.48 -16.99 7.76
CA SER A 184 4.20 -17.07 9.19
C SER A 184 4.95 -16.02 10.02
N VAL A 185 6.03 -15.46 9.46
CA VAL A 185 6.86 -14.43 10.06
C VAL A 185 6.89 -13.16 9.23
N PHE A 186 7.33 -12.06 9.85
CA PHE A 186 7.58 -10.81 9.13
C PHE A 186 8.93 -10.88 8.42
N ASN A 187 8.96 -10.46 7.15
CA ASN A 187 10.16 -10.45 6.34
C ASN A 187 10.42 -9.05 5.78
N VAL A 188 11.71 -8.70 5.68
CA VAL A 188 12.21 -7.53 4.94
C VAL A 188 12.98 -8.03 3.75
N GLN A 189 12.66 -7.57 2.54
CA GLN A 189 13.44 -7.87 1.35
C GLN A 189 14.61 -6.91 1.23
N CYS A 190 15.84 -7.44 1.12
CA CYS A 190 17.02 -6.66 0.79
C CYS A 190 16.91 -6.12 -0.64
N ASN A 191 17.14 -4.81 -0.82
CA ASN A 191 17.05 -4.20 -2.14
C ASN A 191 18.24 -4.53 -3.07
N SER A 192 19.37 -4.96 -2.51
CA SER A 192 20.61 -5.20 -3.26
C SER A 192 20.78 -6.65 -3.71
N CYS A 193 20.23 -7.62 -2.99
CA CYS A 193 20.38 -9.04 -3.32
C CYS A 193 19.07 -9.84 -3.23
N ASP A 194 17.95 -9.16 -3.00
CA ASP A 194 16.60 -9.71 -2.89
C ASP A 194 16.39 -10.78 -1.79
N GLU A 195 17.38 -10.98 -0.89
CA GLU A 195 17.27 -11.90 0.25
C GLU A 195 16.16 -11.48 1.20
N PHE A 196 15.43 -12.45 1.76
CA PHE A 196 14.42 -12.23 2.78
C PHE A 196 15.04 -12.36 4.18
N ILE A 197 14.86 -11.33 5.00
CA ILE A 197 15.44 -11.19 6.32
C ILE A 197 14.29 -11.16 7.33
N SER A 198 14.22 -12.14 8.23
CA SER A 198 13.13 -12.29 9.21
C SER A 198 13.54 -11.89 10.63
N GLU A 199 14.83 -11.71 10.89
CA GLU A 199 15.38 -11.29 12.18
C GLU A 199 15.78 -9.81 12.12
N GLU A 200 15.77 -9.12 13.28
CA GLU A 200 16.18 -7.72 13.38
C GLU A 200 17.67 -7.59 13.13
N GLU A 201 18.01 -6.99 11.99
CA GLU A 201 19.38 -6.78 11.52
C GLU A 201 19.57 -5.35 11.03
N GLU A 202 20.77 -4.79 11.21
CA GLU A 202 21.14 -3.49 10.65
C GLU A 202 21.64 -3.62 9.21
N TYR A 203 22.25 -4.78 8.87
CA TYR A 203 22.83 -5.07 7.57
C TYR A 203 22.31 -6.42 7.06
N CYS A 204 22.14 -6.51 5.73
CA CYS A 204 21.79 -7.77 5.11
C CYS A 204 22.86 -8.84 5.37
N PRO A 205 22.53 -10.00 5.96
CA PRO A 205 23.49 -11.05 6.27
C PRO A 205 24.12 -11.67 5.02
N SER A 206 23.46 -11.58 3.87
CA SER A 206 23.94 -12.18 2.62
C SER A 206 24.87 -11.29 1.83
N CYS A 207 24.58 -9.97 1.70
CA CYS A 207 25.39 -9.07 0.87
C CYS A 207 26.07 -7.91 1.64
N GLY A 208 25.71 -7.71 2.91
CA GLY A 208 26.27 -6.66 3.75
C GLY A 208 25.70 -5.26 3.49
N ASP A 209 24.67 -5.12 2.65
CA ASP A 209 24.04 -3.84 2.42
C ASP A 209 23.27 -3.36 3.66
N LYS A 210 23.29 -2.03 3.90
CA LYS A 210 22.58 -1.45 5.03
C LYS A 210 21.07 -1.49 4.80
N LEU A 211 20.34 -2.08 5.75
CA LEU A 211 18.88 -2.07 5.70
C LEU A 211 18.32 -0.71 6.11
N PRO A 212 17.11 -0.35 5.67
CA PRO A 212 16.46 0.89 6.08
C PRO A 212 16.32 0.97 7.60
N GLU A 213 16.60 2.15 8.16
CA GLU A 213 16.51 2.37 9.61
C GLU A 213 15.08 2.10 10.10
N ASN A 214 14.99 1.46 11.26
CA ASN A 214 13.73 1.16 11.95
C ASN A 214 12.76 0.23 11.19
N VAL A 215 13.18 -0.45 10.12
CA VAL A 215 12.29 -1.32 9.33
C VAL A 215 11.70 -2.47 10.14
N PHE A 216 12.42 -2.96 11.16
CA PHE A 216 11.96 -3.99 12.09
C PHE A 216 11.22 -3.45 13.32
N GLN A 217 11.23 -2.14 13.56
CA GLN A 217 10.61 -1.56 14.74
C GLN A 217 9.12 -1.40 14.56
N GLU A 218 8.37 -1.80 15.59
CA GLU A 218 6.94 -1.50 15.67
C GLU A 218 6.72 -0.14 16.34
N ARG A 219 5.75 0.62 15.86
CA ARG A 219 5.34 1.87 16.51
C ARG A 219 4.73 1.55 17.88
N SER A 220 5.29 2.13 18.93
CA SER A 220 4.72 2.02 20.26
C SER A 220 3.42 2.84 20.37
N LEU A 221 2.56 2.50 21.34
CA LEU A 221 1.38 3.34 21.66
C LEU A 221 1.78 4.77 22.04
N THR A 222 2.98 4.95 22.62
CA THR A 222 3.53 6.26 22.97
C THR A 222 3.86 7.06 21.71
N ASP A 223 4.49 6.43 20.70
CA ASP A 223 4.82 7.09 19.43
C ASP A 223 3.55 7.49 18.67
N LEU A 224 2.52 6.64 18.72
CA LEU A 224 1.22 6.97 18.15
C LEU A 224 0.53 8.14 18.86
N ALA A 225 0.65 8.24 20.17
CA ALA A 225 0.13 9.37 20.93
C ALA A 225 0.84 10.68 20.56
N VAL A 226 2.18 10.67 20.46
CA VAL A 226 2.98 11.82 20.01
C VAL A 226 2.59 12.23 18.60
N PHE A 227 2.49 11.27 17.67
CA PHE A 227 2.06 11.54 16.29
C PHE A 227 0.67 12.17 16.22
N CYS A 228 -0.27 11.69 17.04
CA CYS A 228 -1.61 12.28 17.10
C CYS A 228 -1.58 13.70 17.70
N GLU A 229 -0.77 13.96 18.72
CA GLU A 229 -0.60 15.29 19.32
C GLU A 229 -0.02 16.27 18.29
N GLU A 230 1.03 15.89 17.56
CA GLU A 230 1.62 16.72 16.50
C GLU A 230 0.64 17.02 15.36
N ALA A 231 -0.14 16.00 14.93
CA ALA A 231 -1.16 16.17 13.89
C ALA A 231 -2.29 17.11 14.33
N ILE A 232 -2.70 17.05 15.60
CA ILE A 232 -3.72 17.91 16.21
C ILE A 232 -3.22 19.35 16.32
N GLU A 233 -1.97 19.56 16.73
CA GLU A 233 -1.34 20.87 16.77
C GLU A 233 -1.22 21.48 15.36
N ALA A 234 -0.81 20.69 14.36
CA ALA A 234 -0.73 21.14 12.98
C ALA A 234 -2.09 21.57 12.39
N MET A 235 -3.20 20.98 12.88
CA MET A 235 -4.56 21.39 12.52
C MET A 235 -5.08 22.59 13.30
N GLY A 236 -4.31 23.13 14.26
CA GLY A 236 -4.72 24.25 15.12
C GLY A 236 -5.84 23.91 16.11
N ILE A 237 -6.03 22.63 16.42
CA ILE A 237 -7.04 22.14 17.36
C ILE A 237 -6.44 22.14 18.78
N ASN A 238 -7.22 22.61 19.76
CA ASN A 238 -6.76 22.60 21.16
C ASN A 238 -6.59 21.14 21.65
N PRO A 239 -5.38 20.74 22.07
CA PRO A 239 -5.08 19.35 22.45
C PRO A 239 -5.93 18.82 23.62
N VAL A 240 -6.45 19.68 24.49
CA VAL A 240 -7.33 19.26 25.59
C VAL A 240 -8.70 18.77 25.08
N LEU A 241 -9.23 19.37 24.01
CA LEU A 241 -10.48 18.92 23.38
C LEU A 241 -10.28 17.66 22.54
N ALA A 242 -9.09 17.47 21.98
CA ALA A 242 -8.75 16.29 21.21
C ALA A 242 -8.59 15.03 22.09
N ARG A 243 -8.06 15.15 23.32
CA ARG A 243 -7.97 14.03 24.27
C ARG A 243 -9.34 13.43 24.62
N VAL A 244 -10.37 14.26 24.75
CA VAL A 244 -11.75 13.78 25.03
C VAL A 244 -12.35 13.05 23.81
N GLY A 245 -11.98 13.45 22.58
CA GLY A 245 -12.37 12.77 21.35
C GLY A 245 -11.63 11.46 21.11
N TYR A 246 -10.39 11.35 21.59
CA TYR A 246 -9.54 10.17 21.40
C TYR A 246 -10.03 8.93 22.17
N GLU A 247 -10.49 9.12 23.41
CA GLU A 247 -11.11 8.04 24.19
C GLU A 247 -12.41 7.53 23.55
N SER A 248 -13.10 8.35 22.77
CA SER A 248 -14.32 7.95 22.05
C SER A 248 -14.08 7.39 20.63
N CYS A 249 -12.93 7.68 20.01
CA CYS A 249 -12.58 7.17 18.67
C CYS A 249 -11.98 5.77 18.67
N VAL A 250 -11.44 5.32 19.81
CA VAL A 250 -10.83 3.98 19.94
C VAL A 250 -11.89 2.87 20.13
N PHE A 251 -13.16 3.21 20.40
CA PHE A 251 -14.21 2.27 20.78
C PHE A 251 -15.47 2.26 19.89
N HIS A 252 -15.44 2.89 18.71
CA HIS A 252 -16.59 2.82 17.78
C HIS A 252 -16.20 2.45 16.35
#